data_2c517e12db6397fcb34279cfe41438c6
#
_entry.id   2c517e12db6397fcb34279cfe41438c6
#
_cell.length_a   1.000
_cell.length_b   1.000
_cell.length_c   1.000
_cell.angle_alpha   90.00
_cell.angle_beta   90.00
_cell.angle_gamma   90.00
#
_symmetry.space_group_name_H-M   'P 1'
#
loop_
_entity.id
_entity.type
_entity.pdbx_description
1 polymer ?
#
loop_
_entity_poly.entity_id
_entity_poly.type
_entity_poly.pdbx_seq_one_letter_code
_entity_poly.pdbx_strand_id
1 'polypeptide(L)'
;MAEKLKIIPLGGLNEIGKNMTAYEYGGEIIVVDCGMAFPGDDMYGIDCVIPDVSYLVKHKNRIRGMFITHGHEDHIGAVPYILKKVNIPIYCTRLTAGLIRLKLEEHGLLKSTKIVTVESGMTVKAGKFSVEFIHVNHSIADSVAFAIHTGLGTVVHTGDFKIDSTPIDGEVIDLARFG
;
A
#
# COMPACT_ATOMS: atom_id res chain seq x y z
N MET A 1 21.01 -9.23 19.84
CA MET A 1 20.74 -9.70 18.45
C MET A 1 20.86 -8.51 17.52
N ALA A 2 21.48 -8.68 16.35
CA ALA A 2 21.57 -7.59 15.37
C ALA A 2 20.15 -7.15 14.94
N GLU A 3 19.94 -5.84 14.82
CA GLU A 3 18.71 -5.26 14.30
C GLU A 3 18.51 -5.70 12.85
N LYS A 4 17.29 -6.08 12.46
CA LYS A 4 16.99 -6.60 11.12
C LYS A 4 15.77 -5.88 10.57
N LEU A 5 15.81 -5.55 9.29
CA LEU A 5 14.64 -5.20 8.49
C LEU A 5 14.17 -6.48 7.79
N LYS A 6 12.87 -6.81 7.93
CA LYS A 6 12.25 -7.92 7.21
C LYS A 6 11.29 -7.35 6.17
N ILE A 7 11.34 -7.90 4.97
CA ILE A 7 10.40 -7.66 3.88
C ILE A 7 9.60 -8.93 3.72
N ILE A 8 8.29 -8.86 3.91
CA ILE A 8 7.41 -10.02 4.00
C ILE A 8 6.28 -9.85 2.98
N PRO A 9 6.42 -10.39 1.77
CA PRO A 9 5.33 -10.40 0.81
C PRO A 9 4.18 -11.29 1.34
N LEU A 10 2.97 -10.75 1.34
CA LEU A 10 1.75 -11.45 1.72
C LEU A 10 0.92 -11.86 0.49
N GLY A 11 1.21 -11.27 -0.66
CA GLY A 11 0.66 -11.57 -1.97
C GLY A 11 1.43 -10.84 -3.06
N GLY A 12 1.08 -11.09 -4.32
CA GLY A 12 1.67 -10.41 -5.48
C GLY A 12 2.99 -11.01 -6.00
N LEU A 13 3.46 -12.16 -5.46
CA LEU A 13 4.65 -12.83 -5.97
C LEU A 13 4.28 -13.94 -6.96
N ASN A 14 4.86 -13.88 -8.17
CA ASN A 14 4.60 -14.80 -9.28
C ASN A 14 3.11 -14.87 -9.69
N GLU A 15 2.36 -13.83 -9.43
CA GLU A 15 0.95 -13.70 -9.75
C GLU A 15 0.61 -12.24 -10.06
N ILE A 16 -0.51 -11.99 -10.74
CA ILE A 16 -1.07 -10.66 -10.92
C ILE A 16 -2.18 -10.46 -9.88
N GLY A 17 -2.11 -9.33 -9.18
CA GLY A 17 -3.06 -9.03 -8.12
C GLY A 17 -2.58 -9.38 -6.72
N LYS A 18 -3.41 -9.12 -5.74
CA LYS A 18 -3.14 -9.32 -4.30
C LYS A 18 -1.87 -8.64 -3.80
N ASN A 19 -1.48 -7.52 -4.41
CA ASN A 19 -0.27 -6.79 -4.01
C ASN A 19 -0.38 -6.39 -2.53
N MET A 20 0.50 -6.95 -1.71
CA MET A 20 0.56 -6.65 -0.28
C MET A 20 1.91 -7.06 0.28
N THR A 21 2.63 -6.11 0.88
CA THR A 21 3.93 -6.35 1.49
C THR A 21 3.99 -5.74 2.89
N ALA A 22 4.41 -6.52 3.88
CA ALA A 22 4.70 -6.01 5.22
C ALA A 22 6.21 -5.77 5.38
N TYR A 23 6.56 -4.65 6.01
CA TYR A 23 7.92 -4.29 6.41
C TYR A 23 7.98 -4.29 7.93
N GLU A 24 8.86 -5.12 8.50
CA GLU A 24 9.06 -5.19 9.94
C GLU A 24 10.46 -4.71 10.32
N TYR A 25 10.53 -3.69 11.18
CA TYR A 25 11.75 -3.12 11.70
C TYR A 25 11.59 -2.69 13.15
N GLY A 26 12.57 -3.02 13.99
CA GLY A 26 12.62 -2.57 15.38
C GLY A 26 11.39 -2.93 16.21
N GLY A 27 10.72 -4.04 15.88
CA GLY A 27 9.50 -4.50 16.55
C GLY A 27 8.20 -3.88 16.03
N GLU A 28 8.26 -2.99 15.04
CA GLU A 28 7.11 -2.35 14.42
C GLU A 28 6.92 -2.80 12.97
N ILE A 29 5.71 -2.62 12.44
CA ILE A 29 5.32 -3.08 11.11
C ILE A 29 4.60 -1.94 10.40
N ILE A 30 4.90 -1.77 9.11
CA ILE A 30 4.05 -1.05 8.15
C ILE A 30 3.65 -2.01 7.04
N VAL A 31 2.53 -1.72 6.39
CA VAL A 31 2.02 -2.49 5.25
C VAL A 31 2.01 -1.59 4.03
N VAL A 32 2.44 -2.10 2.89
CA VAL A 32 2.33 -1.41 1.60
C VAL A 32 1.38 -2.20 0.72
N ASP A 33 0.37 -1.50 0.23
CA ASP A 33 -0.75 -1.99 -0.56
C ASP A 33 -1.62 -3.05 0.13
N CYS A 34 -2.81 -3.26 -0.41
CA CYS A 34 -3.81 -4.17 0.12
C CYS A 34 -4.74 -4.60 -1.01
N GLY A 35 -4.17 -5.27 -2.00
CA GLY A 35 -4.81 -5.62 -3.24
C GLY A 35 -5.62 -6.90 -3.17
N MET A 36 -6.52 -7.05 -4.12
CA MET A 36 -7.20 -8.31 -4.41
C MET A 36 -6.79 -8.84 -5.78
N ALA A 37 -7.15 -10.10 -6.06
CA ALA A 37 -7.15 -10.68 -7.40
C ALA A 37 -8.56 -11.13 -7.76
N PHE A 38 -8.83 -11.16 -9.06
CA PHE A 38 -10.04 -11.80 -9.57
C PHE A 38 -9.85 -13.33 -9.58
N PRO A 39 -10.92 -14.09 -9.30
CA PRO A 39 -10.83 -15.56 -9.34
C PRO A 39 -10.54 -16.04 -10.76
N GLY A 40 -9.86 -17.18 -10.87
CA GLY A 40 -9.71 -17.90 -12.13
C GLY A 40 -11.00 -18.61 -12.55
N ASP A 41 -11.05 -19.05 -13.79
CA ASP A 41 -12.24 -19.69 -14.39
C ASP A 41 -12.69 -20.99 -13.68
N ASP A 42 -11.81 -21.59 -12.89
CA ASP A 42 -12.04 -22.80 -12.10
C ASP A 42 -12.54 -22.51 -10.67
N MET A 43 -12.60 -21.25 -10.25
CA MET A 43 -13.02 -20.83 -8.91
C MET A 43 -14.50 -20.45 -8.85
N TYR A 44 -15.39 -21.42 -9.11
CA TYR A 44 -16.83 -21.19 -9.12
C TYR A 44 -17.37 -20.67 -7.78
N GLY A 45 -18.16 -19.58 -7.81
CA GLY A 45 -18.78 -18.98 -6.63
C GLY A 45 -17.85 -18.17 -5.74
N ILE A 46 -16.64 -17.86 -6.22
CA ILE A 46 -15.68 -16.95 -5.58
C ILE A 46 -15.75 -15.59 -6.25
N ASP A 47 -16.02 -14.54 -5.49
CA ASP A 47 -16.11 -13.15 -6.02
C ASP A 47 -14.74 -12.46 -6.08
N CYS A 48 -13.86 -12.73 -5.12
CA CYS A 48 -12.52 -12.17 -5.09
C CYS A 48 -11.55 -13.05 -4.28
N VAL A 49 -10.26 -12.90 -4.57
CA VAL A 49 -9.18 -13.56 -3.82
C VAL A 49 -8.35 -12.47 -3.11
N ILE A 50 -8.15 -12.64 -1.81
CA ILE A 50 -7.43 -11.67 -0.98
C ILE A 50 -6.18 -12.31 -0.35
N PRO A 51 -5.17 -11.52 0.05
CA PRO A 51 -3.99 -12.03 0.74
C PRO A 51 -4.32 -12.72 2.07
N ASP A 52 -3.52 -13.72 2.45
CA ASP A 52 -3.56 -14.24 3.82
C ASP A 52 -2.88 -13.23 4.77
N VAL A 53 -3.68 -12.69 5.68
CA VAL A 53 -3.23 -11.70 6.66
C VAL A 53 -3.08 -12.25 8.07
N SER A 54 -2.99 -13.57 8.24
CA SER A 54 -2.79 -14.22 9.54
C SER A 54 -1.57 -13.64 10.29
N TYR A 55 -0.51 -13.31 9.56
CA TYR A 55 0.67 -12.64 10.11
C TYR A 55 0.31 -11.27 10.71
N LEU A 56 -0.46 -10.44 10.02
CA LEU A 56 -0.86 -9.12 10.48
C LEU A 56 -1.80 -9.20 11.68
N VAL A 57 -2.77 -10.13 11.65
CA VAL A 57 -3.70 -10.37 12.77
C VAL A 57 -2.93 -10.74 14.04
N LYS A 58 -1.95 -11.64 13.93
CA LYS A 58 -1.09 -12.05 15.05
C LYS A 58 -0.29 -10.89 15.63
N HIS A 59 0.09 -9.90 14.80
CA HIS A 59 0.95 -8.79 15.18
C HIS A 59 0.25 -7.42 15.16
N LYS A 60 -1.08 -7.38 15.23
CA LYS A 60 -1.90 -6.17 15.02
C LYS A 60 -1.47 -4.96 15.86
N ASN A 61 -1.02 -5.17 17.09
CA ASN A 61 -0.61 -4.08 18.00
C ASN A 61 0.72 -3.41 17.61
N ARG A 62 1.47 -4.03 16.67
CA ARG A 62 2.76 -3.56 16.18
C ARG A 62 2.65 -2.80 14.85
N ILE A 63 1.48 -2.82 14.20
CA ILE A 63 1.28 -2.21 12.90
C ILE A 63 1.03 -0.72 13.07
N ARG A 64 1.81 0.10 12.36
CA ARG A 64 1.78 1.56 12.45
C ARG A 64 0.95 2.23 11.36
N GLY A 65 0.68 1.51 10.28
CA GLY A 65 -0.18 1.99 9.19
C GLY A 65 -0.06 1.17 7.93
N MET A 66 -0.95 1.46 7.02
CA MET A 66 -1.00 0.94 5.65
C MET A 66 -0.73 2.11 4.69
N PHE A 67 0.19 1.93 3.79
CA PHE A 67 0.61 2.90 2.77
C PHE A 67 0.18 2.37 1.41
N ILE A 68 -0.59 3.15 0.66
CA ILE A 68 -1.14 2.71 -0.63
C ILE A 68 -0.48 3.50 -1.76
N THR A 69 0.06 2.76 -2.73
CA THR A 69 0.78 3.34 -3.87
C THR A 69 -0.17 4.02 -4.85
N HIS A 70 -1.29 3.41 -5.17
CA HIS A 70 -2.30 3.94 -6.10
C HIS A 70 -3.64 3.19 -5.99
N GLY A 71 -4.63 3.62 -6.76
CA GLY A 71 -6.02 3.21 -6.59
C GLY A 71 -6.53 2.04 -7.43
N HIS A 72 -5.67 1.21 -8.04
CA HIS A 72 -6.13 0.01 -8.75
C HIS A 72 -6.57 -1.11 -7.80
N GLU A 73 -7.48 -1.98 -8.25
CA GLU A 73 -8.09 -3.02 -7.43
C GLU A 73 -7.08 -4.02 -6.87
N ASP A 74 -6.05 -4.33 -7.63
CA ASP A 74 -4.97 -5.22 -7.21
C ASP A 74 -4.03 -4.57 -6.17
N HIS A 75 -4.27 -3.30 -5.80
CA HIS A 75 -3.59 -2.56 -4.74
C HIS A 75 -4.51 -2.09 -3.61
N ILE A 76 -5.83 -1.92 -3.85
CA ILE A 76 -6.77 -1.46 -2.81
C ILE A 76 -7.97 -2.39 -2.59
N GLY A 77 -8.20 -3.37 -3.47
CA GLY A 77 -9.45 -4.15 -3.48
C GLY A 77 -9.70 -4.95 -2.21
N ALA A 78 -8.65 -5.38 -1.51
CA ALA A 78 -8.79 -6.12 -0.25
C ALA A 78 -8.95 -5.24 1.00
N VAL A 79 -8.80 -3.91 0.89
CA VAL A 79 -8.84 -2.97 2.03
C VAL A 79 -10.05 -3.19 2.94
N PRO A 80 -11.32 -3.26 2.46
CA PRO A 80 -12.46 -3.42 3.35
C PRO A 80 -12.44 -4.75 4.11
N TYR A 81 -11.96 -5.81 3.48
CA TYR A 81 -11.93 -7.15 4.07
C TYR A 81 -10.86 -7.26 5.16
N ILE A 82 -9.69 -6.64 4.92
CA ILE A 82 -8.56 -6.68 5.85
C ILE A 82 -8.82 -5.78 7.06
N LEU A 83 -9.41 -4.60 6.87
CA LEU A 83 -9.72 -3.69 7.97
C LEU A 83 -10.74 -4.24 8.97
N LYS A 84 -11.62 -5.17 8.56
CA LYS A 84 -12.49 -5.92 9.47
C LYS A 84 -11.69 -6.78 10.44
N LYS A 85 -10.48 -7.22 10.07
CA LYS A 85 -9.59 -8.06 10.90
C LYS A 85 -8.54 -7.22 11.63
N VAL A 86 -8.01 -6.19 10.96
CA VAL A 86 -6.91 -5.35 11.46
C VAL A 86 -7.20 -3.90 11.07
N ASN A 87 -7.87 -3.15 11.95
CA ASN A 87 -8.18 -1.73 11.70
C ASN A 87 -6.95 -0.86 12.02
N ILE A 88 -6.36 -0.30 10.99
CA ILE A 88 -5.13 0.51 11.04
C ILE A 88 -5.29 1.76 10.18
N PRO A 89 -4.58 2.87 10.48
CA PRO A 89 -4.63 4.07 9.64
C PRO A 89 -4.08 3.80 8.25
N ILE A 90 -4.71 4.42 7.25
CA ILE A 90 -4.32 4.37 5.83
C ILE A 90 -3.71 5.70 5.45
N TYR A 91 -2.58 5.67 4.75
CA TYR A 91 -1.88 6.82 4.17
C TYR A 91 -1.83 6.65 2.65
N CYS A 92 -2.39 7.58 1.92
CA CYS A 92 -2.47 7.52 0.45
C CYS A 92 -2.68 8.90 -0.15
N THR A 93 -2.55 9.01 -1.47
CA THR A 93 -2.81 10.23 -2.22
C THR A 93 -4.31 10.53 -2.34
N ARG A 94 -4.65 11.71 -2.84
CA ARG A 94 -6.03 12.24 -2.83
C ARG A 94 -7.02 11.39 -3.62
N LEU A 95 -6.67 11.02 -4.85
CA LEU A 95 -7.53 10.19 -5.70
C LEU A 95 -7.72 8.81 -5.07
N THR A 96 -6.63 8.18 -4.66
CA THR A 96 -6.63 6.87 -3.98
C THR A 96 -7.49 6.91 -2.71
N ALA A 97 -7.40 7.99 -1.91
CA ALA A 97 -8.26 8.18 -0.73
C ALA A 97 -9.75 8.27 -1.10
N GLY A 98 -10.08 8.91 -2.22
CA GLY A 98 -11.46 8.97 -2.75
C GLY A 98 -12.02 7.58 -3.05
N LEU A 99 -11.25 6.78 -3.80
CA LEU A 99 -11.64 5.42 -4.17
C LEU A 99 -11.80 4.51 -2.94
N ILE A 100 -10.86 4.59 -2.00
CA ILE A 100 -10.94 3.81 -0.75
C ILE A 100 -12.16 4.21 0.08
N ARG A 101 -12.52 5.51 0.15
CA ARG A 101 -13.70 5.97 0.88
C ARG A 101 -14.98 5.36 0.34
N LEU A 102 -15.14 5.29 -0.98
CA LEU A 102 -16.32 4.65 -1.61
C LEU A 102 -16.42 3.18 -1.20
N LYS A 103 -15.34 2.43 -1.29
CA LYS A 103 -15.30 1.03 -0.85
C LYS A 103 -15.63 0.85 0.64
N LEU A 104 -15.09 1.72 1.49
CA LEU A 104 -15.34 1.64 2.93
C LEU A 104 -16.78 2.04 3.28
N GLU A 105 -17.40 2.94 2.51
CA GLU A 105 -18.82 3.30 2.67
C GLU A 105 -19.72 2.12 2.35
N GLU A 106 -19.51 1.44 1.23
CA GLU A 106 -20.23 0.22 0.83
C GLU A 106 -20.15 -0.88 1.90
N HIS A 107 -19.01 -0.99 2.57
CA HIS A 107 -18.78 -1.99 3.63
C HIS A 107 -19.11 -1.50 5.04
N GLY A 108 -19.62 -0.27 5.21
CA GLY A 108 -19.99 0.32 6.51
C GLY A 108 -18.79 0.63 7.43
N LEU A 109 -17.56 0.75 6.86
CA LEU A 109 -16.32 0.92 7.61
C LEU A 109 -15.79 2.37 7.62
N LEU A 110 -16.35 3.26 6.80
CA LEU A 110 -15.82 4.62 6.61
C LEU A 110 -15.68 5.41 7.93
N LYS A 111 -16.68 5.32 8.80
CA LYS A 111 -16.69 6.06 10.09
C LYS A 111 -15.66 5.54 11.10
N SER A 112 -15.25 4.28 10.98
CA SER A 112 -14.31 3.63 11.92
C SER A 112 -12.87 3.63 11.41
N THR A 113 -12.63 4.02 10.16
CA THR A 113 -11.31 3.97 9.52
C THR A 113 -10.70 5.36 9.44
N LYS A 114 -9.44 5.48 9.87
CA LYS A 114 -8.66 6.71 9.71
C LYS A 114 -7.95 6.70 8.36
N ILE A 115 -8.32 7.60 7.45
CA ILE A 115 -7.62 7.84 6.18
C ILE A 115 -6.92 9.19 6.26
N VAL A 116 -5.62 9.18 6.02
CA VAL A 116 -4.76 10.37 5.97
C VAL A 116 -4.33 10.58 4.52
N THR A 117 -4.77 11.68 3.95
CA THR A 117 -4.37 12.08 2.60
C THR A 117 -2.98 12.74 2.66
N VAL A 118 -2.07 12.28 1.82
CA VAL A 118 -0.69 12.74 1.73
C VAL A 118 -0.41 13.15 0.28
N GLU A 119 0.38 14.21 0.09
CA GLU A 119 0.81 14.64 -1.24
C GLU A 119 2.17 14.02 -1.60
N SER A 120 2.44 13.85 -2.90
CA SER A 120 3.78 13.47 -3.37
C SER A 120 4.83 14.50 -2.90
N GLY A 121 6.04 14.03 -2.62
CA GLY A 121 7.10 14.83 -2.01
C GLY A 121 7.04 14.90 -0.48
N MET A 122 5.92 14.52 0.14
CA MET A 122 5.80 14.49 1.60
C MET A 122 6.35 13.21 2.22
N THR A 123 6.76 13.31 3.48
CA THR A 123 7.23 12.19 4.28
C THR A 123 6.35 12.00 5.53
N VAL A 124 5.91 10.77 5.76
CA VAL A 124 5.08 10.38 6.91
C VAL A 124 5.91 9.56 7.88
N LYS A 125 5.91 9.96 9.17
CA LYS A 125 6.51 9.17 10.24
C LYS A 125 5.51 8.16 10.78
N ALA A 126 5.86 6.88 10.72
CA ALA A 126 5.05 5.77 11.22
C ALA A 126 5.89 4.89 12.15
N GLY A 127 5.93 5.25 13.44
CA GLY A 127 6.80 4.61 14.43
C GLY A 127 8.27 4.79 14.08
N LYS A 128 8.99 3.68 13.91
CA LYS A 128 10.41 3.66 13.52
C LYS A 128 10.66 3.81 12.03
N PHE A 129 9.61 3.87 11.24
CA PHE A 129 9.68 4.11 9.80
C PHE A 129 9.44 5.58 9.48
N SER A 130 10.09 6.05 8.43
CA SER A 130 9.82 7.32 7.77
C SER A 130 9.57 7.02 6.30
N VAL A 131 8.36 7.24 5.81
CA VAL A 131 7.92 6.84 4.47
C VAL A 131 7.72 8.08 3.62
N GLU A 132 8.55 8.25 2.61
CA GLU A 132 8.46 9.34 1.64
C GLU A 132 7.65 8.90 0.43
N PHE A 133 6.75 9.78 -0.03
CA PHE A 133 5.89 9.59 -1.19
C PHE A 133 6.57 10.22 -2.41
N ILE A 134 6.99 9.42 -3.37
CA ILE A 134 7.68 9.86 -4.59
C ILE A 134 6.71 9.75 -5.76
N HIS A 135 6.53 10.84 -6.53
CA HIS A 135 5.65 10.82 -7.70
C HIS A 135 6.14 9.83 -8.77
N VAL A 136 5.23 9.02 -9.29
CA VAL A 136 5.46 8.14 -10.44
C VAL A 136 4.31 8.23 -11.42
N ASN A 137 4.61 8.02 -12.71
CA ASN A 137 3.58 7.91 -13.73
C ASN A 137 3.06 6.47 -13.80
N HIS A 138 1.75 6.33 -13.95
CA HIS A 138 1.09 5.04 -14.17
C HIS A 138 -0.17 5.25 -15.03
N SER A 139 -0.99 4.21 -15.20
CA SER A 139 -2.27 4.29 -15.92
C SER A 139 -3.42 4.91 -15.11
N ILE A 140 -3.16 5.26 -13.87
CA ILE A 140 -4.05 6.02 -12.97
C ILE A 140 -3.28 7.20 -12.37
N ALA A 141 -3.95 8.34 -12.22
CA ALA A 141 -3.35 9.54 -11.63
C ALA A 141 -3.03 9.35 -10.14
N ASP A 142 -2.21 10.24 -9.60
CA ASP A 142 -1.84 10.27 -8.16
C ASP A 142 -1.06 9.03 -7.70
N SER A 143 -0.40 8.32 -8.61
CA SER A 143 0.43 7.16 -8.27
C SER A 143 1.74 7.57 -7.62
N VAL A 144 2.17 6.81 -6.62
CA VAL A 144 3.42 7.07 -5.89
C VAL A 144 4.21 5.79 -5.65
N ALA A 145 5.53 5.95 -5.63
CA ALA A 145 6.46 5.01 -5.01
C ALA A 145 6.75 5.44 -3.57
N PHE A 146 7.35 4.57 -2.79
CA PHE A 146 7.79 4.87 -1.42
C PHE A 146 9.29 4.69 -1.25
N ALA A 147 9.96 5.69 -0.65
CA ALA A 147 11.23 5.48 0.00
C ALA A 147 10.98 5.25 1.49
N ILE A 148 11.21 4.02 1.94
CA ILE A 148 10.97 3.57 3.31
C ILE A 148 12.28 3.63 4.07
N HIS A 149 12.46 4.68 4.86
CA HIS A 149 13.67 4.93 5.63
C HIS A 149 13.60 4.23 7.01
N THR A 150 14.68 3.58 7.38
CA THR A 150 14.89 2.94 8.68
C THR A 150 16.29 3.26 9.21
N GLY A 151 16.60 2.88 10.44
CA GLY A 151 17.96 2.99 10.97
C GLY A 151 18.99 2.10 10.27
N LEU A 152 18.58 1.16 9.42
CA LEU A 152 19.46 0.27 8.66
C LEU A 152 19.65 0.72 7.20
N GLY A 153 18.96 1.74 6.76
CA GLY A 153 18.97 2.24 5.39
C GLY A 153 17.57 2.39 4.81
N THR A 154 17.52 2.60 3.50
CA THR A 154 16.30 2.89 2.74
C THR A 154 15.93 1.73 1.84
N VAL A 155 14.65 1.36 1.83
CA VAL A 155 14.07 0.46 0.84
C VAL A 155 13.20 1.27 -0.09
N VAL A 156 13.36 1.09 -1.38
CA VAL A 156 12.47 1.66 -2.39
C VAL A 156 11.41 0.62 -2.77
N HIS A 157 10.14 0.98 -2.59
CA HIS A 157 8.98 0.22 -3.07
C HIS A 157 8.37 1.01 -4.22
N THR A 158 8.58 0.55 -5.44
CA THR A 158 8.21 1.32 -6.64
C THR A 158 6.71 1.44 -6.85
N GLY A 159 5.93 0.49 -6.34
CA GLY A 159 4.58 0.28 -6.85
C GLY A 159 4.62 -0.01 -8.35
N ASP A 160 3.52 0.24 -9.01
CA ASP A 160 3.43 0.18 -10.47
C ASP A 160 3.79 1.54 -11.07
N PHE A 161 4.67 1.53 -12.05
CA PHE A 161 5.09 2.76 -12.72
C PHE A 161 5.38 2.54 -14.21
N LYS A 162 5.37 3.62 -14.96
CA LYS A 162 5.87 3.68 -16.34
C LYS A 162 6.80 4.88 -16.49
N ILE A 163 7.68 4.82 -17.48
CA ILE A 163 8.45 5.97 -17.92
C ILE A 163 7.65 6.65 -19.03
N ASP A 164 7.13 7.84 -18.73
CA ASP A 164 6.34 8.62 -19.67
C ASP A 164 6.95 10.03 -19.74
N SER A 165 7.43 10.42 -20.92
CA SER A 165 8.01 11.75 -21.14
C SER A 165 6.97 12.82 -21.48
N THR A 166 5.73 12.42 -21.71
CA THR A 166 4.61 13.29 -22.09
C THR A 166 3.33 12.92 -21.31
N PRO A 167 3.39 12.88 -19.96
CA PRO A 167 2.23 12.47 -19.18
C PRO A 167 1.09 13.49 -19.32
N ILE A 168 -0.14 13.00 -19.28
CA ILE A 168 -1.33 13.83 -19.50
C ILE A 168 -1.55 14.89 -18.41
N ASP A 169 -1.09 14.64 -17.19
CA ASP A 169 -1.11 15.56 -16.05
C ASP A 169 0.06 16.55 -16.03
N GLY A 170 1.02 16.38 -16.95
CA GLY A 170 2.19 17.27 -17.10
C GLY A 170 3.32 17.00 -16.10
N GLU A 171 3.15 16.09 -15.14
CA GLU A 171 4.16 15.74 -14.14
C GLU A 171 4.88 14.44 -14.53
N VAL A 172 6.18 14.53 -14.84
CA VAL A 172 7.01 13.35 -15.12
C VAL A 172 7.43 12.67 -13.82
N ILE A 173 7.69 11.37 -13.90
CA ILE A 173 8.24 10.61 -12.77
C ILE A 173 9.51 11.27 -12.22
N ASP A 174 9.61 11.42 -10.90
CA ASP A 174 10.77 12.01 -10.24
C ASP A 174 11.92 10.99 -10.13
N LEU A 175 12.54 10.69 -11.28
CA LEU A 175 13.67 9.75 -11.34
C LEU A 175 14.88 10.24 -10.53
N ALA A 176 15.07 11.54 -10.41
CA ALA A 176 16.19 12.10 -9.64
C ALA A 176 16.08 11.77 -8.16
N ARG A 177 14.86 11.63 -7.65
CA ARG A 177 14.62 11.30 -6.24
C ARG A 177 14.98 9.86 -5.87
N PHE A 178 15.03 8.95 -6.84
CA PHE A 178 15.42 7.56 -6.61
C PHE A 178 16.96 7.38 -6.50
N GLY A 179 17.77 8.30 -7.03
CA GLY A 179 19.23 8.33 -6.92
C GLY A 179 19.69 9.02 -5.66
#